data_b125d4a32ae6a4f277d60f709a24d73b
#
_entry.id   b125d4a32ae6a4f277d60f709a24d73b
#
_cell.length_a   1.000
_cell.length_b   1.000
_cell.length_c   1.000
_cell.angle_alpha   90.00
_cell.angle_beta   90.00
_cell.angle_gamma   90.00
#
_symmetry.space_group_name_H-M   'P 1'
#
loop_
_entity.id
_entity.type
_entity.pdbx_description
1 polymer ?
#
loop_
_entity_poly.entity_id
_entity_poly.type
_entity_poly.pdbx_seq_one_letter_code
_entity_poly.pdbx_strand_id
1 'polypeptide(L)'
;MAIVWLRKERKVGDGMDHGQDYVIEMLHITKEFPGIKANDDITLQLKRGEIHALLGENGAGKSTLMSILFGMYQPDAGEIRKNGEVVSIKDPNDATALGIGMVHQHFKLIDVFTVLDNIILGAEDTKLGFLKKKEARAKVLDLSQRYGLKVDLDAKVENITVGMQQRVEILKMLYRENEILIFDEPTPCSPPKKLMSS
;
A
#
# COMPACT_ATOMS: atom_id res chain seq x y z
N MET A 1 -2.01 -5.19 14.65
CA MET A 1 -2.70 -5.88 13.52
C MET A 1 -2.17 -5.27 12.23
N ALA A 2 -1.76 -6.06 11.25
CA ALA A 2 -1.45 -5.54 9.91
C ALA A 2 -2.49 -6.10 8.92
N ILE A 3 -2.90 -5.30 7.94
CA ILE A 3 -3.87 -5.70 6.91
C ILE A 3 -3.22 -5.52 5.55
N VAL A 4 -3.34 -6.51 4.69
CA VAL A 4 -2.93 -6.42 3.28
C VAL A 4 -4.18 -6.56 2.43
N TRP A 5 -4.45 -5.56 1.59
CA TRP A 5 -5.54 -5.56 0.64
C TRP A 5 -5.01 -5.67 -0.78
N LEU A 6 -5.56 -6.60 -1.56
CA LEU A 6 -5.19 -6.82 -2.94
C LEU A 6 -6.35 -6.42 -3.84
N ARG A 7 -6.07 -5.55 -4.79
CA ARG A 7 -7.05 -5.05 -5.75
C ARG A 7 -7.57 -6.18 -6.64
N LYS A 8 -8.87 -6.26 -6.82
CA LYS A 8 -9.53 -7.31 -7.62
C LYS A 8 -9.35 -7.13 -9.14
N GLU A 9 -9.30 -5.88 -9.60
CA GLU A 9 -9.20 -5.57 -11.03
C GLU A 9 -7.75 -5.70 -11.53
N ARG A 10 -7.57 -6.38 -12.66
CA ARG A 10 -6.28 -6.41 -13.38
C ARG A 10 -6.09 -5.10 -14.13
N LYS A 11 -4.85 -4.60 -14.22
CA LYS A 11 -4.48 -3.62 -15.24
C LYS A 11 -4.65 -4.26 -16.62
N VAL A 12 -5.20 -3.50 -17.58
CA VAL A 12 -5.24 -3.94 -18.99
C VAL A 12 -3.80 -4.09 -19.48
N GLY A 13 -3.36 -5.34 -19.71
CA GLY A 13 -1.98 -5.65 -20.14
C GLY A 13 -1.28 -6.77 -19.34
N ASP A 14 -1.81 -7.21 -18.23
CA ASP A 14 -1.31 -8.41 -17.52
C ASP A 14 -1.61 -9.65 -18.39
N GLY A 15 -0.53 -10.31 -18.81
CA GLY A 15 -0.56 -11.51 -19.65
C GLY A 15 -1.40 -12.64 -19.06
N MET A 16 -1.62 -13.65 -19.88
CA MET A 16 -2.51 -14.81 -19.63
C MET A 16 -2.24 -15.48 -18.27
N ASP A 17 -3.35 -15.81 -17.65
CA ASP A 17 -3.47 -16.62 -16.43
C ASP A 17 -2.67 -17.94 -16.53
N HIS A 18 -1.55 -18.01 -15.85
CA HIS A 18 -0.77 -19.25 -15.69
C HIS A 18 -1.13 -19.96 -14.38
N GLY A 19 -2.42 -20.07 -14.05
CA GLY A 19 -2.86 -20.96 -12.96
C GLY A 19 -2.30 -20.66 -11.56
N GLN A 20 -1.65 -19.51 -11.36
CA GLN A 20 -1.09 -19.12 -10.08
C GLN A 20 -2.09 -18.20 -9.35
N ASP A 21 -2.69 -18.75 -8.31
CA ASP A 21 -3.65 -18.04 -7.45
C ASP A 21 -3.01 -16.90 -6.66
N TYR A 22 -1.68 -16.92 -6.47
CA TYR A 22 -0.98 -15.98 -5.58
C TYR A 22 -0.37 -14.80 -6.33
N VAL A 23 -0.67 -13.59 -5.86
CA VAL A 23 -0.09 -12.34 -6.36
C VAL A 23 1.26 -12.06 -5.69
N ILE A 24 1.32 -12.31 -4.38
CA ILE A 24 2.55 -12.21 -3.59
C ILE A 24 2.74 -13.51 -2.82
N GLU A 25 3.97 -13.97 -2.82
CA GLU A 25 4.44 -15.05 -1.97
C GLU A 25 5.72 -14.60 -1.28
N MET A 26 5.73 -14.65 0.01
CA MET A 26 6.91 -14.51 0.86
C MET A 26 7.20 -15.91 1.41
N LEU A 27 8.27 -16.55 0.95
CA LEU A 27 8.54 -17.95 1.22
C LEU A 27 9.78 -18.06 2.12
N HIS A 28 9.62 -18.76 3.26
CA HIS A 28 10.69 -19.05 4.20
C HIS A 28 11.44 -17.81 4.70
N ILE A 29 10.72 -16.71 4.92
CA ILE A 29 11.31 -15.42 5.31
C ILE A 29 11.84 -15.50 6.74
N THR A 30 13.12 -15.25 6.88
CA THR A 30 13.80 -15.08 8.16
C THR A 30 14.38 -13.68 8.26
N LYS A 31 14.18 -13.03 9.42
CA LYS A 31 14.77 -11.73 9.74
C LYS A 31 15.26 -11.69 11.17
N GLU A 32 16.54 -11.42 11.34
CA GLU A 32 17.19 -11.29 12.63
C GLU A 32 17.67 -9.85 12.87
N PHE A 33 17.52 -9.39 14.08
CA PHE A 33 18.13 -8.18 14.60
C PHE A 33 19.03 -8.53 15.78
N PRO A 34 19.99 -7.69 16.19
CA PRO A 34 20.81 -7.98 17.34
C PRO A 34 19.98 -8.39 18.58
N GLY A 35 20.13 -9.62 19.01
CA GLY A 35 19.44 -10.18 20.17
C GLY A 35 18.01 -10.68 19.97
N ILE A 36 17.42 -10.56 18.75
CA ILE A 36 16.05 -11.03 18.49
C ILE A 36 15.88 -11.54 17.06
N LYS A 37 15.24 -12.71 16.91
CA LYS A 37 14.76 -13.21 15.62
C LYS A 37 13.31 -12.74 15.44
N ALA A 38 13.10 -11.72 14.63
CA ALA A 38 11.80 -11.09 14.44
C ALA A 38 10.87 -11.92 13.54
N ASN A 39 11.41 -12.59 12.53
CA ASN A 39 10.71 -13.56 11.70
C ASN A 39 11.59 -14.80 11.58
N ASP A 40 11.01 -15.99 11.71
CA ASP A 40 11.71 -17.27 11.64
C ASP A 40 10.94 -18.20 10.73
N ASP A 41 11.47 -18.41 9.51
CA ASP A 41 10.91 -19.32 8.49
C ASP A 41 9.42 -19.05 8.18
N ILE A 42 9.04 -17.78 8.03
CA ILE A 42 7.66 -17.36 7.82
C ILE A 42 7.29 -17.46 6.34
N THR A 43 6.19 -18.15 6.05
CA THR A 43 5.58 -18.17 4.71
C THR A 43 4.25 -17.43 4.73
N LEU A 44 4.09 -16.46 3.83
CA LEU A 44 2.86 -15.71 3.60
C LEU A 44 2.54 -15.70 2.10
N GLN A 45 1.33 -16.16 1.76
CA GLN A 45 0.84 -16.21 0.38
C GLN A 45 -0.46 -15.44 0.26
N LEU A 46 -0.52 -14.50 -0.67
CA LEU A 46 -1.61 -13.55 -0.84
C LEU A 46 -2.27 -13.71 -2.19
N LYS A 47 -3.58 -13.97 -2.22
CA LYS A 47 -4.36 -14.13 -3.46
C LYS A 47 -4.95 -12.80 -3.93
N ARG A 48 -5.18 -12.71 -5.23
CA ARG A 48 -5.82 -11.53 -5.85
C ARG A 48 -7.25 -11.34 -5.33
N GLY A 49 -7.59 -10.09 -4.99
CA GLY A 49 -8.94 -9.72 -4.52
C GLY A 49 -9.23 -10.12 -3.07
N GLU A 50 -8.24 -10.62 -2.33
CA GLU A 50 -8.41 -10.96 -0.92
C GLU A 50 -7.92 -9.84 0.01
N ILE A 51 -8.45 -9.87 1.23
CA ILE A 51 -7.98 -9.05 2.34
C ILE A 51 -7.41 -10.00 3.38
N HIS A 52 -6.12 -9.88 3.63
CA HIS A 52 -5.44 -10.66 4.66
C HIS A 52 -5.20 -9.82 5.90
N ALA A 53 -5.66 -10.31 7.04
CA ALA A 53 -5.39 -9.71 8.34
C ALA A 53 -4.36 -10.56 9.10
N LEU A 54 -3.20 -9.98 9.37
CA LEU A 54 -2.17 -10.59 10.20
C LEU A 54 -2.48 -10.26 11.66
N LEU A 55 -2.90 -11.28 12.41
CA LEU A 55 -3.22 -11.18 13.83
C LEU A 55 -2.06 -11.74 14.65
N GLY A 56 -1.88 -11.22 15.85
CA GLY A 56 -0.85 -11.65 16.80
C GLY A 56 -0.52 -10.55 17.78
N GLU A 57 0.20 -10.90 18.83
CA GLU A 57 0.63 -9.97 19.88
C GLU A 57 1.58 -8.89 19.36
N ASN A 58 1.74 -7.80 20.11
CA ASN A 58 2.73 -6.78 19.79
C ASN A 58 4.13 -7.40 19.90
N GLY A 59 4.99 -7.10 18.94
CA GLY A 59 6.31 -7.73 18.86
C GLY A 59 6.37 -9.07 18.12
N ALA A 60 5.24 -9.63 17.65
CA ALA A 60 5.20 -10.91 16.93
C ALA A 60 5.73 -10.84 15.48
N GLY A 61 6.55 -9.85 15.11
CA GLY A 61 7.19 -9.76 13.79
C GLY A 61 6.31 -9.30 12.63
N LYS A 62 5.01 -8.97 12.86
CA LYS A 62 4.08 -8.57 11.78
C LYS A 62 4.54 -7.34 10.99
N SER A 63 4.87 -6.26 11.70
CA SER A 63 5.34 -5.02 11.08
C SER A 63 6.70 -5.21 10.42
N THR A 64 7.55 -6.09 10.94
CA THR A 64 8.81 -6.48 10.31
C THR A 64 8.57 -7.19 8.98
N LEU A 65 7.64 -8.16 8.94
CA LEU A 65 7.30 -8.88 7.72
C LEU A 65 6.73 -7.93 6.65
N MET A 66 5.86 -7.00 7.04
CA MET A 66 5.32 -5.99 6.13
C MET A 66 6.39 -5.00 5.68
N SER A 67 7.31 -4.63 6.54
CA SER A 67 8.45 -3.77 6.21
C SER A 67 9.42 -4.43 5.23
N ILE A 68 9.58 -5.76 5.30
CA ILE A 68 10.34 -6.54 4.30
C ILE A 68 9.63 -6.48 2.95
N LEU A 69 8.31 -6.72 2.91
CA LEU A 69 7.53 -6.66 1.67
C LEU A 69 7.56 -5.27 1.04
N PHE A 70 7.65 -4.21 1.85
CA PHE A 70 7.76 -2.83 1.36
C PHE A 70 9.20 -2.37 1.14
N GLY A 71 10.23 -3.23 1.34
CA GLY A 71 11.63 -2.90 1.06
C GLY A 71 12.34 -2.03 2.11
N MET A 72 11.73 -1.87 3.30
CA MET A 72 12.39 -1.15 4.41
C MET A 72 13.47 -2.00 5.09
N TYR A 73 13.30 -3.32 5.07
CA TYR A 73 14.28 -4.30 5.53
C TYR A 73 14.51 -5.36 4.47
N GLN A 74 15.74 -5.90 4.43
CA GLN A 74 16.03 -7.08 3.63
C GLN A 74 15.86 -8.33 4.48
N PRO A 75 15.27 -9.43 3.96
CA PRO A 75 15.27 -10.70 4.65
C PRO A 75 16.71 -11.25 4.71
N ASP A 76 17.02 -11.97 5.77
CA ASP A 76 18.31 -12.66 5.92
C ASP A 76 18.27 -14.03 5.23
N ALA A 77 17.06 -14.63 5.08
CA ALA A 77 16.80 -15.82 4.29
C ALA A 77 15.37 -15.80 3.73
N GLY A 78 15.13 -16.65 2.73
CA GLY A 78 13.86 -16.75 2.03
C GLY A 78 13.83 -15.95 0.72
N GLU A 79 12.69 -15.98 0.05
CA GLU A 79 12.48 -15.27 -1.22
C GLU A 79 11.10 -14.65 -1.30
N ILE A 80 10.97 -13.61 -2.11
CA ILE A 80 9.69 -12.97 -2.43
C ILE A 80 9.39 -13.21 -3.90
N ARG A 81 8.15 -13.61 -4.19
CA ARG A 81 7.65 -13.76 -5.55
C ARG A 81 6.46 -12.85 -5.79
N LYS A 82 6.39 -12.27 -6.99
CA LYS A 82 5.21 -11.58 -7.49
C LYS A 82 4.71 -12.28 -8.74
N ASN A 83 3.44 -12.71 -8.74
CA ASN A 83 2.83 -13.49 -9.82
C ASN A 83 3.70 -14.70 -10.21
N GLY A 84 4.31 -15.38 -9.22
CA GLY A 84 5.18 -16.53 -9.37
C GLY A 84 6.62 -16.27 -9.76
N GLU A 85 6.98 -15.06 -10.13
CA GLU A 85 8.35 -14.67 -10.46
C GLU A 85 9.09 -14.15 -9.24
N VAL A 86 10.32 -14.60 -9.02
CA VAL A 86 11.17 -14.12 -7.93
C VAL A 86 11.51 -12.65 -8.18
N VAL A 87 11.25 -11.82 -7.18
CA VAL A 87 11.52 -10.38 -7.22
C VAL A 87 12.49 -9.97 -6.11
N SER A 88 13.34 -8.98 -6.39
CA SER A 88 14.20 -8.36 -5.41
C SER A 88 13.68 -6.99 -5.06
N ILE A 89 13.32 -6.79 -3.80
CA ILE A 89 12.80 -5.51 -3.28
C ILE A 89 13.86 -4.94 -2.34
N LYS A 90 14.70 -4.05 -2.84
CA LYS A 90 15.84 -3.49 -2.09
C LYS A 90 15.46 -2.27 -1.29
N ASP A 91 14.49 -1.51 -1.79
CA ASP A 91 14.02 -0.28 -1.19
C ASP A 91 12.51 -0.05 -1.49
N PRO A 92 11.87 0.98 -0.88
CA PRO A 92 10.47 1.31 -1.14
C PRO A 92 10.15 1.72 -2.58
N ASN A 93 11.14 2.13 -3.39
CA ASN A 93 10.91 2.46 -4.79
C ASN A 93 10.70 1.19 -5.61
N ASP A 94 11.50 0.14 -5.34
CA ASP A 94 11.31 -1.19 -5.94
C ASP A 94 9.91 -1.73 -5.61
N ALA A 95 9.49 -1.65 -4.34
CA ALA A 95 8.15 -2.06 -3.93
C ALA A 95 7.05 -1.28 -4.68
N THR A 96 7.22 0.04 -4.79
CA THR A 96 6.28 0.91 -5.51
C THR A 96 6.24 0.57 -7.01
N ALA A 97 7.38 0.30 -7.64
CA ALA A 97 7.46 -0.14 -9.04
C ALA A 97 6.73 -1.48 -9.26
N LEU A 98 6.73 -2.34 -8.27
CA LEU A 98 5.95 -3.58 -8.23
C LEU A 98 4.47 -3.37 -7.86
N GLY A 99 4.00 -2.15 -7.70
CA GLY A 99 2.62 -1.84 -7.35
C GLY A 99 2.26 -2.13 -5.89
N ILE A 100 3.26 -2.19 -5.00
CA ILE A 100 3.07 -2.36 -3.57
C ILE A 100 3.11 -0.99 -2.91
N GLY A 101 2.07 -0.63 -2.15
CA GLY A 101 1.98 0.60 -1.38
C GLY A 101 1.81 0.30 0.10
N MET A 102 2.34 1.17 0.96
CA MET A 102 2.21 1.03 2.41
C MET A 102 1.66 2.32 3.02
N VAL A 103 0.62 2.18 3.82
CA VAL A 103 0.08 3.22 4.68
C VAL A 103 0.68 3.04 6.06
N HIS A 104 1.55 3.96 6.44
CA HIS A 104 2.23 3.94 7.73
C HIS A 104 1.32 4.44 8.86
N GLN A 105 1.61 4.00 10.09
CA GLN A 105 0.95 4.48 11.29
C GLN A 105 1.10 6.01 11.47
N HIS A 106 2.25 6.57 11.11
CA HIS A 106 2.49 8.01 11.03
C HIS A 106 2.40 8.46 9.57
N PHE A 107 1.37 9.23 9.25
CA PHE A 107 1.13 9.73 7.90
C PHE A 107 2.29 10.60 7.41
N LYS A 108 2.72 10.34 6.17
CA LYS A 108 3.76 11.13 5.50
C LYS A 108 3.12 12.22 4.63
N LEU A 109 2.20 13.00 5.23
CA LEU A 109 1.55 14.12 4.58
C LEU A 109 2.27 15.42 4.92
N ILE A 110 2.24 16.37 4.00
CA ILE A 110 2.79 17.72 4.19
C ILE A 110 1.66 18.61 4.66
N ASP A 111 1.73 19.08 5.90
CA ASP A 111 0.66 19.79 6.60
C ASP A 111 0.19 21.07 5.87
N VAL A 112 1.13 21.84 5.33
CA VAL A 112 0.85 23.10 4.65
C VAL A 112 0.30 22.95 3.23
N PHE A 113 0.34 21.73 2.66
CA PHE A 113 -0.19 21.43 1.33
C PHE A 113 -1.67 21.08 1.39
N THR A 114 -2.36 21.28 0.25
CA THR A 114 -3.74 20.82 0.12
C THR A 114 -3.79 19.28 0.07
N VAL A 115 -4.96 18.73 0.35
CA VAL A 115 -5.24 17.29 0.19
C VAL A 115 -4.90 16.83 -1.23
N LEU A 116 -5.32 17.59 -2.25
CA LEU A 116 -5.02 17.27 -3.64
C LEU A 116 -3.51 17.23 -3.90
N ASP A 117 -2.77 18.27 -3.45
CA ASP A 117 -1.33 18.34 -3.66
C ASP A 117 -0.59 17.18 -2.98
N ASN A 118 -1.01 16.78 -1.79
CA ASN A 118 -0.46 15.59 -1.11
C ASN A 118 -0.70 14.29 -1.88
N ILE A 119 -1.88 14.13 -2.49
CA ILE A 119 -2.21 12.91 -3.23
C ILE A 119 -1.38 12.78 -4.49
N ILE A 120 -1.20 13.89 -5.24
CA ILE A 120 -0.49 13.86 -6.54
C ILE A 120 1.02 13.96 -6.39
N LEU A 121 1.54 14.40 -5.25
CA LEU A 121 2.97 14.61 -5.00
C LEU A 121 3.81 13.35 -5.33
N GLY A 122 4.79 13.50 -6.23
CA GLY A 122 5.65 12.41 -6.69
C GLY A 122 4.99 11.42 -7.67
N ALA A 123 3.79 11.75 -8.16
CA ALA A 123 3.08 11.04 -9.23
C ALA A 123 2.37 12.03 -10.16
N GLU A 124 3.02 13.20 -10.36
CA GLU A 124 2.46 14.28 -11.14
C GLU A 124 2.53 13.98 -12.63
N ASP A 125 1.37 13.97 -13.30
CA ASP A 125 1.29 14.01 -14.76
C ASP A 125 1.63 15.42 -15.25
N THR A 126 2.72 15.55 -16.03
CA THR A 126 3.13 16.80 -16.63
C THR A 126 2.95 16.78 -18.15
N LYS A 127 2.51 17.90 -18.73
CA LYS A 127 2.54 18.13 -20.17
C LYS A 127 3.25 19.45 -20.42
N LEU A 128 4.34 19.41 -21.19
CA LEU A 128 5.17 20.59 -21.49
C LEU A 128 5.65 21.34 -20.22
N GLY A 129 5.95 20.60 -19.13
CA GLY A 129 6.40 21.19 -17.86
C GLY A 129 5.28 21.74 -16.96
N PHE A 130 4.01 21.66 -17.37
CA PHE A 130 2.87 22.10 -16.56
C PHE A 130 2.13 20.91 -15.93
N LEU A 131 1.79 21.06 -14.65
CA LEU A 131 0.99 20.08 -13.91
C LEU A 131 -0.43 20.01 -14.44
N LYS A 132 -0.91 18.81 -14.77
CA LYS A 132 -2.30 18.56 -15.18
C LYS A 132 -3.25 18.46 -13.98
N LYS A 133 -3.27 19.49 -13.12
CA LYS A 133 -4.08 19.48 -11.88
C LYS A 133 -5.57 19.20 -12.09
N LYS A 134 -6.15 19.63 -13.21
CA LYS A 134 -7.59 19.39 -13.49
C LYS A 134 -7.89 17.92 -13.73
N GLU A 135 -7.05 17.23 -14.52
CA GLU A 135 -7.19 15.81 -14.80
C GLU A 135 -6.95 14.97 -13.52
N ALA A 136 -5.89 15.31 -12.78
CA ALA A 136 -5.59 14.69 -11.49
C ALA A 136 -6.75 14.84 -10.50
N ARG A 137 -7.33 16.05 -10.38
CA ARG A 137 -8.50 16.31 -9.54
C ARG A 137 -9.69 15.43 -9.92
N ALA A 138 -9.99 15.31 -11.20
CA ALA A 138 -11.08 14.47 -11.69
C ALA A 138 -10.85 12.99 -11.33
N LYS A 139 -9.63 12.47 -11.52
CA LYS A 139 -9.25 11.11 -11.14
C LYS A 139 -9.39 10.87 -9.64
N VAL A 140 -8.94 11.81 -8.80
CA VAL A 140 -9.05 11.69 -7.33
C VAL A 140 -10.51 11.73 -6.89
N LEU A 141 -11.35 12.58 -7.49
CA LEU A 141 -12.79 12.63 -7.18
C LEU A 141 -13.49 11.32 -7.55
N ASP A 142 -13.19 10.72 -8.71
CA ASP A 142 -13.71 9.41 -9.10
C ASP A 142 -13.32 8.33 -8.07
N LEU A 143 -12.04 8.27 -7.70
CA LEU A 143 -11.56 7.34 -6.67
C LEU A 143 -12.24 7.57 -5.32
N SER A 144 -12.38 8.84 -4.90
CA SER A 144 -13.07 9.21 -3.65
C SER A 144 -14.52 8.72 -3.62
N GLN A 145 -15.23 8.86 -4.74
CA GLN A 145 -16.62 8.40 -4.87
C GLN A 145 -16.70 6.87 -4.92
N ARG A 146 -15.87 6.24 -5.75
CA ARG A 146 -15.84 4.78 -5.95
C ARG A 146 -15.59 4.05 -4.63
N TYR A 147 -14.63 4.50 -3.85
CA TYR A 147 -14.24 3.87 -2.60
C TYR A 147 -14.90 4.47 -1.34
N GLY A 148 -15.74 5.49 -1.47
CA GLY A 148 -16.42 6.11 -0.35
C GLY A 148 -15.49 6.90 0.59
N LEU A 149 -14.33 7.36 0.07
CA LEU A 149 -13.29 8.08 0.80
C LEU A 149 -13.50 9.59 0.67
N LYS A 150 -14.59 10.12 1.23
CA LYS A 150 -14.92 11.55 1.13
C LYS A 150 -13.89 12.41 1.85
N VAL A 151 -13.28 13.34 1.11
CA VAL A 151 -12.33 14.36 1.59
C VAL A 151 -12.55 15.67 0.81
N ASP A 152 -12.23 16.80 1.44
CA ASP A 152 -12.14 18.08 0.75
C ASP A 152 -10.76 18.24 0.12
N LEU A 153 -10.69 18.28 -1.20
CA LEU A 153 -9.43 18.34 -1.95
C LEU A 153 -8.69 19.68 -1.81
N ASP A 154 -9.40 20.74 -1.45
CA ASP A 154 -8.86 22.09 -1.31
C ASP A 154 -8.45 22.41 0.14
N ALA A 155 -8.87 21.59 1.10
CA ALA A 155 -8.47 21.74 2.50
C ALA A 155 -6.97 21.49 2.65
N LYS A 156 -6.29 22.24 3.52
CA LYS A 156 -4.93 21.93 3.94
C LYS A 156 -4.94 20.76 4.92
N VAL A 157 -3.89 19.95 4.89
CA VAL A 157 -3.78 18.76 5.74
C VAL A 157 -3.76 19.11 7.22
N GLU A 158 -3.16 20.22 7.62
CA GLU A 158 -3.19 20.75 8.99
C GLU A 158 -4.60 20.99 9.55
N ASN A 159 -5.60 21.20 8.68
CA ASN A 159 -6.99 21.52 9.05
C ASN A 159 -7.94 20.33 9.00
N ILE A 160 -7.43 19.13 8.72
CA ILE A 160 -8.26 17.91 8.63
C ILE A 160 -7.98 16.97 9.80
N THR A 161 -8.98 16.15 10.14
CA THR A 161 -8.85 15.18 11.23
C THR A 161 -7.93 14.02 10.85
N VAL A 162 -7.38 13.31 11.85
CA VAL A 162 -6.56 12.11 11.67
C VAL A 162 -7.25 11.05 10.79
N GLY A 163 -8.58 10.84 10.97
CA GLY A 163 -9.34 9.93 10.12
C GLY A 163 -9.46 10.40 8.66
N MET A 164 -9.43 11.71 8.41
CA MET A 164 -9.36 12.25 7.05
C MET A 164 -7.95 12.10 6.48
N GLN A 165 -6.90 12.33 7.27
CA GLN A 165 -5.51 12.10 6.85
C GLN A 165 -5.28 10.66 6.40
N GLN A 166 -5.85 9.69 7.12
CA GLN A 166 -5.81 8.29 6.71
C GLN A 166 -6.48 8.05 5.34
N ARG A 167 -7.64 8.68 5.09
CA ARG A 167 -8.31 8.60 3.77
C ARG A 167 -7.46 9.22 2.67
N VAL A 168 -6.76 10.31 2.95
CA VAL A 168 -5.84 10.96 2.01
C VAL A 168 -4.69 10.01 1.65
N GLU A 169 -4.07 9.34 2.62
CA GLU A 169 -3.01 8.33 2.36
C GLU A 169 -3.54 7.17 1.51
N ILE A 170 -4.74 6.67 1.77
CA ILE A 170 -5.35 5.61 0.96
C ILE A 170 -5.60 6.12 -0.47
N LEU A 171 -6.16 7.33 -0.64
CA LEU A 171 -6.39 7.94 -1.95
C LEU A 171 -5.09 8.14 -2.72
N LYS A 172 -4.00 8.55 -2.05
CA LYS A 172 -2.67 8.67 -2.61
C LYS A 172 -2.17 7.34 -3.18
N MET A 173 -2.33 6.23 -2.47
CA MET A 173 -1.95 4.90 -2.94
C MET A 173 -2.83 4.44 -4.11
N LEU A 174 -4.14 4.69 -4.06
CA LEU A 174 -5.07 4.38 -5.14
C LEU A 174 -4.80 5.21 -6.40
N TYR A 175 -4.46 6.50 -6.25
CA TYR A 175 -4.09 7.39 -7.35
C TYR A 175 -2.84 6.89 -8.09
N ARG A 176 -1.86 6.36 -7.35
CA ARG A 176 -0.64 5.73 -7.87
C ARG A 176 -0.88 4.35 -8.48
N GLU A 177 -2.14 3.87 -8.48
CA GLU A 177 -2.54 2.59 -9.05
C GLU A 177 -1.85 1.37 -8.40
N ASN A 178 -1.49 1.48 -7.12
CA ASN A 178 -0.97 0.34 -6.39
C ASN A 178 -1.99 -0.81 -6.38
N GLU A 179 -1.51 -2.02 -6.63
CA GLU A 179 -2.32 -3.25 -6.64
C GLU A 179 -2.45 -3.85 -5.25
N ILE A 180 -1.42 -3.63 -4.42
CA ILE A 180 -1.28 -4.21 -3.09
C ILE A 180 -1.13 -3.07 -2.11
N LEU A 181 -2.04 -2.98 -1.14
CA LEU A 181 -1.98 -1.98 -0.07
C LEU A 181 -1.72 -2.66 1.27
N ILE A 182 -0.65 -2.26 1.93
CA ILE A 182 -0.28 -2.68 3.27
C ILE A 182 -0.74 -1.60 4.25
N PHE A 183 -1.48 -1.99 5.28
CA PHE A 183 -1.87 -1.13 6.40
C PHE A 183 -1.18 -1.69 7.65
N ASP A 184 -0.18 -1.00 8.15
CA ASP A 184 0.51 -1.37 9.38
C ASP A 184 -0.12 -0.62 10.56
N GLU A 185 -0.67 -1.36 11.52
CA GLU A 185 -1.40 -0.86 12.69
C GLU A 185 -2.43 0.24 12.34
N PRO A 186 -3.45 -0.07 11.52
CA PRO A 186 -4.47 0.92 11.24
C PRO A 186 -5.14 1.32 12.56
N THR A 187 -5.12 2.63 12.87
CA THR A 187 -5.93 3.18 13.97
C THR A 187 -7.39 2.73 13.82
N PRO A 188 -8.22 2.72 14.88
CA PRO A 188 -9.58 2.15 14.86
C PRO A 188 -10.56 2.68 13.81
N CYS A 189 -10.15 3.62 12.98
CA CYS A 189 -10.87 3.99 11.75
C CYS A 189 -10.65 2.87 10.72
N SER A 190 -11.45 1.84 10.80
CA SER A 190 -11.48 0.70 9.87
C SER A 190 -11.37 1.14 8.41
N PRO A 191 -10.69 0.35 7.55
CA PRO A 191 -10.72 0.58 6.12
C PRO A 191 -12.19 0.70 5.68
N PRO A 192 -12.52 1.62 4.78
CA PRO A 192 -13.92 1.88 4.41
C PRO A 192 -14.58 0.58 3.94
N LYS A 193 -15.78 0.32 4.45
CA LYS A 193 -16.56 -0.91 4.14
C LYS A 193 -16.62 -1.24 2.65
N LYS A 194 -16.50 -0.24 1.78
CA LYS A 194 -16.47 -0.38 0.33
C LYS A 194 -15.15 -0.98 -0.23
N LEU A 195 -14.04 -0.90 0.49
CA LEU A 195 -12.81 -1.64 0.15
C LEU A 195 -12.96 -3.13 0.46
N MET A 196 -13.85 -3.48 1.42
CA MET A 196 -14.09 -4.86 1.85
C MET A 196 -15.15 -5.59 1.02
N SER A 197 -15.92 -4.88 0.18
CA SER A 197 -17.09 -5.44 -0.54
C SER A 197 -16.95 -5.45 -2.08
N SER A 198 -15.78 -5.10 -2.62
CA SER A 198 -15.55 -5.07 -4.07
C SER A 198 -14.69 -6.22 -4.59
#